data_3af3d6c8d0fb943674288cbf4e97c5c6
#
_entry.id   3af3d6c8d0fb943674288cbf4e97c5c6
#
_cell.length_a   1.000
_cell.length_b   1.000
_cell.length_c   1.000
_cell.angle_alpha   90.00
_cell.angle_beta   90.00
_cell.angle_gamma   90.00
#
_symmetry.space_group_name_H-M   'P 1'
#
loop_
_entity.id
_entity.type
_entity.pdbx_description
1 polymer ?
#
loop_
_entity_poly.entity_id
_entity_poly.type
_entity_poly.pdbx_seq_one_letter_code
_entity_poly.pdbx_strand_id
1 'polypeptide(L)'
;MRTRIIPNYITLDTWSIINLFFETDKLYYLSNIKIKQKEIWNKFFKTNDKSFKKGEEYRFNYMIKTDGVGCSILFIKLDSNKEPIKVTKNKLKKMEVLKKNDTKYIEDQPKIAELIGNKNYVCIDPNLSDLMYCQDKNGTKFRYTQNQRRLETRNKKYNKVIQKINTETRIDGKSIKEIESELSNYNSKTCDFNKFIAYLKIKNKSNKKLLTQYQKHVYRKLKWNRFINKQKSESKMIKNFENSFGNVKNTIVIVGDYDKGNNHMRGKEPCITKRIRYLLKNHGYKTYLINEYCTSKIDKIQVVSRQF
;
A
#
# COMPACT_ATOMS: atom_id res chain seq x y z
N MET A 1 -9.59 -6.22 -21.73
CA MET A 1 -9.94 -6.23 -20.29
C MET A 1 -9.44 -7.51 -19.64
N ARG A 2 -8.53 -7.46 -18.67
CA ARG A 2 -8.22 -8.64 -17.86
C ARG A 2 -9.25 -8.72 -16.74
N THR A 3 -10.26 -9.52 -16.91
CA THR A 3 -11.14 -9.93 -15.82
C THR A 3 -10.31 -10.79 -14.86
N ARG A 4 -10.09 -10.33 -13.62
CA ARG A 4 -9.48 -11.14 -12.57
C ARG A 4 -10.50 -12.18 -12.15
N ILE A 5 -10.39 -13.39 -12.65
CA ILE A 5 -11.27 -14.53 -12.31
C ILE A 5 -11.01 -14.96 -10.86
N ILE A 6 -9.76 -14.86 -10.38
CA ILE A 6 -9.41 -15.22 -9.00
C ILE A 6 -9.32 -13.94 -8.17
N PRO A 7 -10.07 -13.83 -7.05
CA PRO A 7 -9.97 -12.69 -6.15
C PRO A 7 -8.59 -12.64 -5.49
N ASN A 8 -8.11 -11.43 -5.15
CA ASN A 8 -6.82 -11.26 -4.48
C ASN A 8 -6.83 -11.84 -3.05
N TYR A 9 -7.99 -12.03 -2.46
CA TYR A 9 -8.19 -12.59 -1.13
C TYR A 9 -9.57 -13.25 -1.05
N ILE A 10 -9.69 -14.22 -0.16
CA ILE A 10 -10.97 -14.85 0.22
C ILE A 10 -11.40 -14.24 1.56
N THR A 11 -12.69 -14.00 1.69
CA THR A 11 -13.31 -13.63 2.96
C THR A 11 -14.01 -14.85 3.52
N LEU A 12 -13.63 -15.27 4.72
CA LEU A 12 -14.31 -16.31 5.49
C LEU A 12 -15.09 -15.60 6.60
N ASP A 13 -16.38 -15.67 6.54
CA ASP A 13 -17.31 -15.28 7.59
C ASP A 13 -17.98 -16.53 8.18
N THR A 14 -18.83 -16.36 9.17
CA THR A 14 -19.50 -17.49 9.82
C THR A 14 -20.35 -18.29 8.84
N TRP A 15 -21.04 -17.63 7.92
CA TRP A 15 -21.85 -18.28 6.89
C TRP A 15 -20.99 -19.16 5.97
N SER A 16 -19.87 -18.63 5.51
CA SER A 16 -18.91 -19.35 4.66
C SER A 16 -18.33 -20.57 5.38
N ILE A 17 -17.98 -20.45 6.67
CA ILE A 17 -17.47 -21.57 7.46
C ILE A 17 -18.49 -22.69 7.56
N ILE A 18 -19.76 -22.36 7.86
CA ILE A 18 -20.82 -23.36 7.95
C ILE A 18 -20.98 -24.06 6.59
N ASN A 19 -21.03 -23.29 5.51
CA ASN A 19 -21.25 -23.86 4.19
C ASN A 19 -20.09 -24.74 3.67
N LEU A 20 -18.85 -24.44 4.05
CA LEU A 20 -17.67 -25.14 3.57
C LEU A 20 -17.28 -26.34 4.43
N PHE A 21 -17.56 -26.32 5.72
CA PHE A 21 -16.97 -27.28 6.65
C PHE A 21 -17.97 -28.07 7.47
N PHE A 22 -19.27 -27.74 7.45
CA PHE A 22 -20.28 -28.51 8.15
C PHE A 22 -21.00 -29.41 7.15
N GLU A 23 -20.92 -30.71 7.36
CA GLU A 23 -21.63 -31.73 6.56
C GLU A 23 -23.02 -32.02 7.15
N THR A 24 -23.07 -32.09 8.49
CA THR A 24 -24.31 -32.33 9.25
C THR A 24 -24.75 -31.06 9.96
N ASP A 25 -26.03 -30.97 10.34
CA ASP A 25 -26.63 -29.87 11.12
C ASP A 25 -26.50 -28.47 10.53
N LYS A 26 -26.20 -28.39 9.22
CA LYS A 26 -25.97 -27.14 8.51
C LYS A 26 -27.08 -26.13 8.66
N LEU A 27 -28.35 -26.59 8.50
CA LEU A 27 -29.53 -25.73 8.62
C LEU A 27 -29.71 -25.20 10.05
N TYR A 28 -29.45 -26.06 11.06
CA TYR A 28 -29.48 -25.66 12.45
C TYR A 28 -28.48 -24.53 12.76
N TYR A 29 -27.22 -24.66 12.30
CA TYR A 29 -26.24 -23.61 12.52
C TYR A 29 -26.52 -22.34 11.72
N LEU A 30 -27.07 -22.46 10.50
CA LEU A 30 -27.45 -21.30 9.70
C LEU A 30 -28.60 -20.49 10.34
N SER A 31 -29.61 -21.16 10.90
CA SER A 31 -30.72 -20.47 11.58
C SER A 31 -30.27 -19.81 12.90
N ASN A 32 -29.23 -20.34 13.55
CA ASN A 32 -28.74 -19.89 14.85
C ASN A 32 -27.38 -19.13 14.77
N ILE A 33 -27.01 -18.57 13.62
CA ILE A 33 -25.71 -17.95 13.41
C ILE A 33 -25.34 -16.95 14.51
N LYS A 34 -26.23 -16.02 14.84
CA LYS A 34 -25.95 -14.95 15.83
C LYS A 34 -25.59 -15.46 17.21
N ILE A 35 -26.27 -16.55 17.63
CA ILE A 35 -26.09 -17.14 18.96
C ILE A 35 -24.86 -18.05 18.97
N LYS A 36 -24.66 -18.83 17.92
CA LYS A 36 -23.64 -19.88 17.82
C LYS A 36 -22.32 -19.45 17.21
N GLN A 37 -22.15 -18.17 16.83
CA GLN A 37 -20.93 -17.68 16.18
C GLN A 37 -19.66 -18.09 16.91
N LYS A 38 -19.58 -17.87 18.21
CA LYS A 38 -18.41 -18.18 19.02
C LYS A 38 -18.11 -19.68 19.03
N GLU A 39 -19.13 -20.50 19.15
CA GLU A 39 -19.02 -21.97 19.13
C GLU A 39 -18.48 -22.45 17.77
N ILE A 40 -19.08 -21.98 16.67
CA ILE A 40 -18.67 -22.32 15.31
C ILE A 40 -17.20 -21.97 15.06
N TRP A 41 -16.79 -20.75 15.42
CA TRP A 41 -15.42 -20.31 15.22
C TRP A 41 -14.41 -21.06 16.09
N ASN A 42 -14.78 -21.43 17.32
CA ASN A 42 -13.91 -22.21 18.22
C ASN A 42 -13.65 -23.64 17.74
N LYS A 43 -14.53 -24.19 16.88
CA LYS A 43 -14.28 -25.51 16.27
C LYS A 43 -13.08 -25.49 15.31
N PHE A 44 -12.80 -24.36 14.66
CA PHE A 44 -11.77 -24.25 13.62
C PHE A 44 -10.58 -23.36 14.03
N PHE A 45 -10.79 -22.42 14.93
CA PHE A 45 -9.80 -21.41 15.31
C PHE A 45 -9.69 -21.25 16.81
N LYS A 46 -8.47 -21.07 17.31
CA LYS A 46 -8.22 -20.74 18.72
C LYS A 46 -8.56 -19.27 18.99
N THR A 47 -9.85 -18.92 19.02
CA THR A 47 -10.30 -17.52 19.13
C THR A 47 -9.92 -16.85 20.46
N ASN A 48 -9.44 -17.61 21.45
CA ASN A 48 -8.93 -17.09 22.71
C ASN A 48 -7.47 -16.58 22.63
N ASP A 49 -6.74 -16.87 21.55
CA ASP A 49 -5.37 -16.42 21.34
C ASP A 49 -5.26 -14.89 21.20
N LYS A 50 -4.08 -14.36 21.49
CA LYS A 50 -3.76 -12.92 21.35
C LYS A 50 -4.05 -12.37 19.95
N SER A 51 -3.94 -13.21 18.92
CA SER A 51 -4.23 -12.84 17.54
C SER A 51 -5.68 -12.40 17.31
N PHE A 52 -6.62 -12.92 18.11
CA PHE A 52 -8.05 -12.59 18.05
C PHE A 52 -8.46 -11.55 19.09
N LYS A 53 -7.51 -10.92 19.80
CA LYS A 53 -7.75 -9.89 20.80
C LYS A 53 -7.02 -8.61 20.40
N LYS A 54 -7.69 -7.47 20.45
CA LYS A 54 -7.14 -6.16 20.10
C LYS A 54 -7.45 -5.09 21.16
N GLY A 55 -7.38 -5.45 22.43
CA GLY A 55 -7.78 -4.58 23.52
C GLY A 55 -9.28 -4.60 23.82
N GLU A 56 -9.67 -3.94 24.91
CA GLU A 56 -11.05 -4.00 25.43
C GLU A 56 -12.08 -3.27 24.57
N GLU A 57 -11.63 -2.24 23.82
CA GLU A 57 -12.49 -1.48 22.92
C GLU A 57 -12.84 -2.21 21.61
N TYR A 58 -12.33 -3.42 21.41
CA TYR A 58 -12.52 -4.15 20.16
C TYR A 58 -13.00 -5.56 20.40
N ARG A 59 -13.97 -5.99 19.58
CA ARG A 59 -14.46 -7.36 19.52
C ARG A 59 -14.14 -7.97 18.17
N PHE A 60 -13.78 -9.26 18.16
CA PHE A 60 -13.62 -10.02 16.93
C PHE A 60 -14.93 -10.02 16.12
N ASN A 61 -14.85 -9.71 14.82
CA ASN A 61 -16.02 -9.60 13.92
C ASN A 61 -16.45 -10.94 13.33
N TYR A 62 -15.92 -12.06 13.80
CA TYR A 62 -16.17 -13.37 13.22
C TYR A 62 -15.99 -13.39 11.70
N MET A 63 -14.92 -12.75 11.26
CA MET A 63 -14.54 -12.64 9.85
C MET A 63 -13.04 -12.52 9.71
N ILE A 64 -12.47 -13.29 8.79
CA ILE A 64 -11.05 -13.22 8.39
C ILE A 64 -10.95 -13.07 6.89
N LYS A 65 -9.87 -12.42 6.44
CA LYS A 65 -9.51 -12.32 5.03
C LYS A 65 -8.13 -12.90 4.82
N THR A 66 -7.97 -13.73 3.81
CA THR A 66 -6.68 -14.35 3.51
C THR A 66 -6.44 -14.40 2.01
N ASP A 67 -5.18 -14.24 1.61
CA ASP A 67 -4.67 -14.44 0.25
C ASP A 67 -3.89 -15.77 0.12
N GLY A 68 -3.99 -16.64 1.14
CA GLY A 68 -3.24 -17.90 1.22
C GLY A 68 -1.83 -17.76 1.80
N VAL A 69 -1.34 -16.54 2.01
CA VAL A 69 -0.01 -16.23 2.58
C VAL A 69 -0.13 -15.50 3.91
N GLY A 70 -1.00 -14.50 3.96
CA GLY A 70 -1.32 -13.72 5.13
C GLY A 70 -2.78 -13.88 5.54
N CYS A 71 -3.08 -13.54 6.79
CA CYS A 71 -4.43 -13.52 7.31
C CYS A 71 -4.71 -12.21 8.03
N SER A 72 -5.79 -11.55 7.65
CA SER A 72 -6.29 -10.34 8.32
C SER A 72 -7.49 -10.68 9.15
N ILE A 73 -7.39 -10.51 10.46
CA ILE A 73 -8.49 -10.70 11.41
C ILE A 73 -9.22 -9.37 11.55
N LEU A 74 -10.54 -9.38 11.36
CA LEU A 74 -11.37 -8.18 11.42
C LEU A 74 -11.95 -7.98 12.82
N PHE A 75 -11.88 -6.73 13.29
CA PHE A 75 -12.41 -6.32 14.59
C PHE A 75 -13.46 -5.22 14.44
N ILE A 76 -14.46 -5.24 15.30
CA ILE A 76 -15.46 -4.18 15.46
C ILE A 76 -15.02 -3.33 16.65
N LYS A 77 -15.03 -2.01 16.51
CA LYS A 77 -14.86 -1.10 17.63
C LYS A 77 -16.18 -0.99 18.41
N LEU A 78 -16.07 -1.09 19.73
CA LEU A 78 -17.19 -0.97 20.67
C LEU A 78 -17.23 0.45 21.23
N ASP A 79 -18.41 0.87 21.66
CA ASP A 79 -18.61 2.08 22.47
C ASP A 79 -18.43 1.78 23.97
N SER A 80 -18.66 2.79 24.82
CA SER A 80 -18.60 2.67 26.28
C SER A 80 -19.59 1.64 26.84
N ASN A 81 -20.66 1.33 26.12
CA ASN A 81 -21.68 0.36 26.50
C ASN A 81 -21.41 -1.05 25.94
N LYS A 82 -20.19 -1.29 25.38
CA LYS A 82 -19.77 -2.53 24.71
C LYS A 82 -20.63 -2.91 23.50
N GLU A 83 -21.33 -1.95 22.92
CA GLU A 83 -22.09 -2.12 21.69
C GLU A 83 -21.29 -1.72 20.44
N PRO A 84 -21.53 -2.35 19.29
CA PRO A 84 -20.84 -2.00 18.05
C PRO A 84 -21.10 -0.54 17.65
N ILE A 85 -20.05 0.25 17.47
CA ILE A 85 -20.18 1.61 16.98
C ILE A 85 -20.76 1.57 15.57
N LYS A 86 -21.99 2.02 15.40
CA LYS A 86 -22.63 2.16 14.10
C LYS A 86 -21.92 3.27 13.31
N VAL A 87 -21.56 2.98 12.05
CA VAL A 87 -20.99 4.00 11.15
C VAL A 87 -22.11 4.98 10.82
N THR A 88 -22.08 6.15 11.44
CA THR A 88 -23.07 7.20 11.21
C THR A 88 -22.92 7.78 9.79
N LYS A 89 -24.03 8.31 9.22
CA LYS A 89 -24.04 9.03 7.92
C LYS A 89 -22.94 10.13 7.86
N ASN A 90 -22.62 10.76 9.00
CA ASN A 90 -21.56 11.76 9.10
C ASN A 90 -20.16 11.18 8.89
N LYS A 91 -19.90 9.94 9.31
CA LYS A 91 -18.62 9.25 9.08
C LYS A 91 -18.47 8.83 7.62
N LEU A 92 -19.57 8.41 6.98
CA LEU A 92 -19.61 8.15 5.53
C LEU A 92 -19.37 9.44 4.75
N LYS A 93 -20.07 10.56 5.09
CA LYS A 93 -19.79 11.88 4.50
C LYS A 93 -18.34 12.32 4.70
N LYS A 94 -17.73 12.07 5.86
CA LYS A 94 -16.32 12.40 6.11
C LYS A 94 -15.37 11.51 5.27
N MET A 95 -15.70 10.26 5.04
CA MET A 95 -14.95 9.39 4.11
C MET A 95 -15.14 9.80 2.64
N GLU A 96 -16.33 10.28 2.25
CA GLU A 96 -16.57 10.85 0.93
C GLU A 96 -15.85 12.19 0.73
N VAL A 97 -15.79 13.03 1.77
CA VAL A 97 -15.01 14.27 1.78
C VAL A 97 -13.51 13.98 1.68
N LEU A 98 -13.02 12.91 2.33
CA LEU A 98 -11.62 12.46 2.19
C LEU A 98 -11.32 11.94 0.78
N LYS A 99 -12.27 11.28 0.12
CA LYS A 99 -12.16 10.91 -1.30
C LYS A 99 -12.25 12.13 -2.21
N LYS A 100 -13.10 13.10 -1.90
CA LYS A 100 -13.19 14.39 -2.61
C LYS A 100 -11.98 15.31 -2.38
N ASN A 101 -11.19 15.06 -1.33
CA ASN A 101 -9.89 15.71 -1.10
C ASN A 101 -8.74 15.04 -1.87
N ASP A 102 -9.02 14.20 -2.86
CA ASP A 102 -8.01 13.83 -3.83
C ASP A 102 -7.47 15.08 -4.54
N THR A 103 -6.22 15.00 -5.00
CA THR A 103 -5.57 16.18 -5.58
C THR A 103 -6.34 16.62 -6.82
N LYS A 104 -6.85 17.86 -6.81
CA LYS A 104 -7.61 18.41 -7.93
C LYS A 104 -6.67 18.78 -9.07
N TYR A 105 -7.16 18.72 -10.29
CA TYR A 105 -6.44 19.24 -11.43
C TYR A 105 -6.47 20.79 -11.42
N ILE A 106 -5.36 21.40 -11.84
CA ILE A 106 -5.24 22.86 -11.90
C ILE A 106 -6.18 23.43 -12.94
N GLU A 107 -6.39 22.70 -14.03
CA GLU A 107 -7.25 23.04 -15.17
C GLU A 107 -8.74 23.18 -14.77
N ASP A 108 -9.16 22.39 -13.78
CA ASP A 108 -10.53 22.39 -13.25
C ASP A 108 -10.78 23.53 -12.24
N GLN A 109 -9.77 24.36 -11.94
CA GLN A 109 -9.94 25.41 -10.95
C GLN A 109 -10.50 26.68 -11.59
N PRO A 110 -11.66 27.17 -11.11
CA PRO A 110 -12.13 28.50 -11.51
C PRO A 110 -11.09 29.51 -11.02
N LYS A 111 -10.75 30.50 -11.86
CA LYS A 111 -9.87 31.60 -11.50
C LYS A 111 -8.42 31.21 -11.18
N ILE A 112 -7.81 30.43 -12.07
CA ILE A 112 -6.41 30.01 -11.94
C ILE A 112 -5.47 31.21 -11.73
N ALA A 113 -5.68 32.31 -12.45
CA ALA A 113 -4.88 33.53 -12.35
C ALA A 113 -4.90 34.11 -10.93
N GLU A 114 -6.10 34.20 -10.31
CA GLU A 114 -6.23 34.67 -8.93
C GLU A 114 -5.62 33.71 -7.91
N LEU A 115 -5.70 32.41 -8.18
CA LEU A 115 -5.14 31.38 -7.31
C LEU A 115 -3.61 31.43 -7.29
N ILE A 116 -2.99 31.64 -8.44
CA ILE A 116 -1.54 31.82 -8.58
C ILE A 116 -1.14 33.21 -8.06
N GLY A 117 -1.80 34.28 -8.53
CA GLY A 117 -1.52 35.64 -8.14
C GLY A 117 -0.02 35.96 -8.10
N ASN A 118 0.46 36.55 -7.02
CA ASN A 118 1.87 36.89 -6.81
C ASN A 118 2.70 35.73 -6.22
N LYS A 119 2.11 34.54 -6.07
CA LYS A 119 2.83 33.40 -5.48
C LYS A 119 3.82 32.79 -6.46
N ASN A 120 4.85 32.16 -5.89
CA ASN A 120 5.69 31.29 -6.68
C ASN A 120 4.93 30.01 -7.03
N TYR A 121 5.13 29.49 -8.25
CA TYR A 121 4.62 28.17 -8.61
C TYR A 121 5.78 27.27 -9.02
N VAL A 122 5.70 26.02 -8.62
CA VAL A 122 6.69 24.99 -8.90
C VAL A 122 6.01 23.86 -9.64
N CYS A 123 6.49 23.60 -10.86
CA CYS A 123 6.08 22.43 -11.64
C CYS A 123 6.97 21.23 -11.29
N ILE A 124 6.35 20.09 -11.06
CA ILE A 124 7.03 18.83 -10.78
C ILE A 124 6.67 17.83 -11.86
N ASP A 125 7.70 17.37 -12.58
CA ASP A 125 7.63 16.24 -13.50
C ASP A 125 8.09 14.97 -12.77
N PRO A 126 7.17 14.03 -12.44
CA PRO A 126 7.53 12.78 -11.79
C PRO A 126 7.88 11.72 -12.83
N ASN A 127 9.09 11.14 -12.70
CA ASN A 127 9.56 10.08 -13.59
C ASN A 127 10.10 8.89 -12.77
N LEU A 128 10.60 7.87 -13.46
CA LEU A 128 11.24 6.68 -12.88
C LEU A 128 12.63 6.94 -12.35
N SER A 129 13.42 7.73 -13.08
CA SER A 129 14.80 8.09 -12.71
C SER A 129 14.84 9.30 -11.80
N ASP A 130 14.14 10.33 -12.19
CA ASP A 130 13.91 11.53 -11.41
C ASP A 130 12.52 11.44 -10.78
N LEU A 131 12.48 11.02 -9.52
CA LEU A 131 11.21 10.90 -8.79
C LEU A 131 10.49 12.25 -8.63
N MET A 132 11.28 13.32 -8.59
CA MET A 132 10.86 14.70 -8.65
C MET A 132 11.88 15.48 -9.46
N TYR A 133 11.50 15.97 -10.61
CA TYR A 133 12.19 17.05 -11.29
C TYR A 133 11.34 18.30 -11.15
N CYS A 134 11.86 19.30 -10.47
CA CYS A 134 11.12 20.50 -10.12
C CYS A 134 11.73 21.72 -10.78
N GLN A 135 10.87 22.62 -11.25
CA GLN A 135 11.29 23.92 -11.77
C GLN A 135 10.26 24.98 -11.41
N ASP A 136 10.73 26.14 -10.95
CA ASP A 136 9.88 27.30 -10.69
C ASP A 136 9.85 28.28 -11.88
N LYS A 137 9.07 29.36 -11.75
CA LYS A 137 8.97 30.42 -12.76
C LYS A 137 10.29 31.14 -13.06
N ASN A 138 11.24 31.14 -12.12
CA ASN A 138 12.53 31.81 -12.23
C ASN A 138 13.61 30.89 -12.83
N GLY A 139 13.26 29.63 -13.15
CA GLY A 139 14.20 28.65 -13.68
C GLY A 139 15.02 27.92 -12.60
N THR A 140 14.73 28.13 -11.30
CA THR A 140 15.35 27.39 -10.20
C THR A 140 14.97 25.94 -10.29
N LYS A 141 15.95 25.04 -10.19
CA LYS A 141 15.74 23.59 -10.37
C LYS A 141 16.07 22.83 -9.11
N PHE A 142 15.26 21.80 -8.81
CA PHE A 142 15.54 20.84 -7.76
C PHE A 142 15.23 19.43 -8.27
N ARG A 143 16.09 18.47 -7.92
CA ARG A 143 15.95 17.06 -8.32
C ARG A 143 16.02 16.16 -7.10
N TYR A 144 15.13 15.18 -7.04
CA TYR A 144 15.19 14.05 -6.12
C TYR A 144 15.15 12.76 -6.93
N THR A 145 16.29 12.10 -7.03
CA THR A 145 16.45 10.95 -7.94
C THR A 145 16.19 9.62 -7.24
N GLN A 146 15.85 8.60 -8.02
CA GLN A 146 15.70 7.23 -7.53
C GLN A 146 17.03 6.68 -6.97
N ASN A 147 18.15 7.02 -7.56
CA ASN A 147 19.46 6.59 -7.06
C ASN A 147 19.80 7.23 -5.72
N GLN A 148 19.54 8.53 -5.55
CA GLN A 148 19.67 9.22 -4.28
C GLN A 148 18.81 8.54 -3.21
N ARG A 149 17.53 8.28 -3.51
CA ARG A 149 16.63 7.59 -2.60
C ARG A 149 17.10 6.19 -2.21
N ARG A 150 17.62 5.40 -3.19
CA ARG A 150 18.19 4.07 -2.93
C ARG A 150 19.41 4.13 -2.01
N LEU A 151 20.26 5.13 -2.19
CA LEU A 151 21.44 5.36 -1.36
C LEU A 151 21.02 5.74 0.07
N GLU A 152 20.17 6.75 0.22
CA GLU A 152 19.72 7.26 1.51
C GLU A 152 18.91 6.20 2.31
N THR A 153 18.03 5.43 1.66
CA THR A 153 17.27 4.37 2.31
C THR A 153 18.07 3.11 2.58
N ARG A 154 19.27 2.97 1.99
CA ARG A 154 20.16 1.80 2.06
C ARG A 154 19.49 0.49 1.61
N ASN A 155 18.47 0.56 0.76
CA ASN A 155 17.70 -0.61 0.31
C ASN A 155 18.59 -1.69 -0.32
N LYS A 156 19.49 -1.31 -1.23
CA LYS A 156 20.42 -2.27 -1.87
C LYS A 156 21.31 -2.98 -0.85
N LYS A 157 21.84 -2.23 0.15
CA LYS A 157 22.69 -2.80 1.20
C LYS A 157 21.91 -3.83 2.02
N TYR A 158 20.72 -3.48 2.47
CA TYR A 158 19.90 -4.38 3.29
C TYR A 158 19.43 -5.61 2.51
N ASN A 159 19.10 -5.45 1.22
CA ASN A 159 18.75 -6.59 0.37
C ASN A 159 19.93 -7.54 0.20
N LYS A 160 21.17 -7.03 -0.02
CA LYS A 160 22.37 -7.86 -0.10
C LYS A 160 22.60 -8.66 1.20
N VAL A 161 22.42 -8.01 2.37
CA VAL A 161 22.55 -8.69 3.67
C VAL A 161 21.52 -9.81 3.80
N ILE A 162 20.24 -9.54 3.46
CA ILE A 162 19.20 -10.58 3.50
C ILE A 162 19.51 -11.73 2.53
N GLN A 163 19.93 -11.41 1.29
CA GLN A 163 20.30 -12.41 0.30
C GLN A 163 21.46 -13.29 0.80
N LYS A 164 22.48 -12.68 1.40
CA LYS A 164 23.61 -13.41 1.99
C LYS A 164 23.11 -14.36 3.08
N ILE A 165 22.31 -13.89 4.02
CA ILE A 165 21.73 -14.72 5.09
C ILE A 165 20.91 -15.88 4.47
N ASN A 166 20.07 -15.59 3.48
CA ASN A 166 19.20 -16.61 2.87
C ASN A 166 19.97 -17.64 2.05
N THR A 167 21.16 -17.32 1.57
CA THR A 167 22.02 -18.25 0.84
C THR A 167 22.88 -19.09 1.78
N GLU A 168 23.43 -18.48 2.84
CA GLU A 168 24.36 -19.14 3.76
C GLU A 168 23.68 -19.98 4.84
N THR A 169 22.48 -19.55 5.30
CA THR A 169 21.76 -20.30 6.35
C THR A 169 21.18 -21.59 5.78
N ARG A 170 21.50 -22.72 6.43
CA ARG A 170 20.99 -24.06 6.10
C ARG A 170 19.93 -24.51 7.09
N ILE A 171 18.86 -25.11 6.57
CA ILE A 171 17.77 -25.74 7.32
C ILE A 171 17.52 -27.11 6.66
N ASP A 172 17.67 -28.18 7.39
CA ASP A 172 17.57 -29.55 6.87
C ASP A 172 18.46 -29.77 5.61
N GLY A 173 19.70 -29.23 5.61
CA GLY A 173 20.67 -29.37 4.51
C GLY A 173 20.43 -28.41 3.33
N LYS A 174 19.28 -27.72 3.23
CA LYS A 174 18.94 -26.78 2.17
C LYS A 174 19.08 -25.33 2.63
N SER A 175 19.51 -24.45 1.75
CA SER A 175 19.48 -23.01 2.01
C SER A 175 18.06 -22.49 2.04
N ILE A 176 17.84 -21.34 2.73
CA ILE A 176 16.53 -20.68 2.74
C ILE A 176 16.06 -20.40 1.32
N LYS A 177 16.96 -19.95 0.44
CA LYS A 177 16.67 -19.67 -0.97
C LYS A 177 16.20 -20.91 -1.72
N GLU A 178 16.80 -22.08 -1.49
CA GLU A 178 16.39 -23.35 -2.10
C GLU A 178 15.00 -23.77 -1.62
N ILE A 179 14.72 -23.65 -0.30
CA ILE A 179 13.40 -23.95 0.26
C ILE A 179 12.31 -23.03 -0.34
N GLU A 180 12.62 -21.74 -0.52
CA GLU A 180 11.68 -20.80 -1.13
C GLU A 180 11.49 -21.05 -2.63
N SER A 181 12.54 -21.49 -3.34
CA SER A 181 12.46 -21.75 -4.78
C SER A 181 11.60 -22.97 -5.12
N GLU A 182 11.40 -23.90 -4.20
CA GLU A 182 10.46 -25.03 -4.37
C GLU A 182 9.03 -24.54 -4.69
N LEU A 183 8.64 -23.35 -4.17
CA LEU A 183 7.34 -22.77 -4.46
C LEU A 183 7.17 -22.30 -5.90
N SER A 184 8.24 -22.10 -6.65
CA SER A 184 8.19 -21.67 -8.05
C SER A 184 7.53 -22.72 -8.96
N ASN A 185 7.53 -23.98 -8.53
CA ASN A 185 6.91 -25.10 -9.25
C ASN A 185 5.38 -25.14 -9.06
N TYR A 186 4.83 -24.31 -8.18
CA TYR A 186 3.42 -24.30 -7.83
C TYR A 186 2.81 -22.93 -8.13
N ASN A 187 1.77 -22.91 -8.96
CA ASN A 187 1.10 -21.66 -9.32
C ASN A 187 0.07 -21.24 -8.25
N SER A 188 0.35 -20.15 -7.53
CA SER A 188 -0.58 -19.58 -6.55
C SER A 188 -1.81 -18.88 -7.18
N LYS A 189 -1.83 -18.71 -8.51
CA LYS A 189 -2.89 -18.01 -9.24
C LYS A 189 -3.65 -18.96 -10.19
N THR A 190 -3.69 -20.24 -9.86
CA THR A 190 -4.45 -21.24 -10.61
C THR A 190 -5.93 -21.18 -10.24
N CYS A 191 -6.82 -21.44 -11.21
CA CYS A 191 -8.25 -21.63 -10.98
C CYS A 191 -8.59 -23.10 -10.63
N ASP A 192 -7.65 -24.00 -10.81
CA ASP A 192 -7.79 -25.42 -10.46
C ASP A 192 -7.65 -25.60 -8.94
N PHE A 193 -8.71 -26.10 -8.30
CA PHE A 193 -8.76 -26.29 -6.86
C PHE A 193 -7.67 -27.25 -6.36
N ASN A 194 -7.44 -28.37 -7.04
CA ASN A 194 -6.45 -29.36 -6.64
C ASN A 194 -5.02 -28.83 -6.70
N LYS A 195 -4.70 -28.07 -7.77
CA LYS A 195 -3.40 -27.40 -7.90
C LYS A 195 -3.22 -26.31 -6.83
N PHE A 196 -4.28 -25.59 -6.49
CA PHE A 196 -4.25 -24.58 -5.42
C PHE A 196 -4.03 -25.23 -4.05
N ILE A 197 -4.68 -26.36 -3.74
CA ILE A 197 -4.46 -27.13 -2.51
C ILE A 197 -3.03 -27.64 -2.44
N ALA A 198 -2.48 -28.15 -3.55
CA ALA A 198 -1.08 -28.59 -3.60
C ALA A 198 -0.12 -27.44 -3.28
N TYR A 199 -0.34 -26.25 -3.88
CA TYR A 199 0.39 -25.03 -3.54
C TYR A 199 0.31 -24.72 -2.04
N LEU A 200 -0.89 -24.71 -1.45
CA LEU A 200 -1.09 -24.43 -0.02
C LEU A 200 -0.36 -25.40 0.90
N LYS A 201 -0.40 -26.71 0.59
CA LYS A 201 0.31 -27.75 1.37
C LYS A 201 1.82 -27.49 1.39
N ILE A 202 2.41 -27.24 0.21
CA ILE A 202 3.85 -26.95 0.10
C ILE A 202 4.19 -25.62 0.78
N LYS A 203 3.37 -24.58 0.57
CA LYS A 203 3.55 -23.27 1.21
C LYS A 203 3.55 -23.38 2.74
N ASN A 204 2.62 -24.13 3.31
CA ASN A 204 2.54 -24.35 4.75
C ASN A 204 3.76 -25.12 5.28
N LYS A 205 4.21 -26.15 4.55
CA LYS A 205 5.43 -26.90 4.89
C LYS A 205 6.65 -25.98 4.90
N SER A 206 6.86 -25.20 3.85
CA SER A 206 7.95 -24.21 3.76
C SER A 206 7.86 -23.16 4.86
N ASN A 207 6.66 -22.60 5.12
CA ASN A 207 6.45 -21.60 6.17
C ASN A 207 6.81 -22.14 7.56
N LYS A 208 6.43 -23.38 7.90
CA LYS A 208 6.79 -24.02 9.19
C LYS A 208 8.31 -24.10 9.37
N LYS A 209 9.04 -24.50 8.33
CA LYS A 209 10.50 -24.57 8.36
C LYS A 209 11.17 -23.20 8.51
N LEU A 210 10.66 -22.21 7.79
CA LEU A 210 11.26 -20.87 7.71
C LEU A 210 10.85 -19.94 8.85
N LEU A 211 9.77 -20.24 9.60
CA LEU A 211 9.21 -19.37 10.62
C LEU A 211 10.25 -18.95 11.67
N THR A 212 10.95 -19.92 12.26
CA THR A 212 11.95 -19.68 13.30
C THR A 212 13.09 -18.79 12.78
N GLN A 213 13.50 -18.99 11.53
CA GLN A 213 14.56 -18.19 10.93
C GLN A 213 14.10 -16.74 10.69
N TYR A 214 12.91 -16.52 10.08
CA TYR A 214 12.42 -15.17 9.80
C TYR A 214 11.96 -14.40 11.04
N GLN A 215 11.75 -15.08 12.17
CA GLN A 215 11.52 -14.44 13.47
C GLN A 215 12.78 -13.85 14.10
N LYS A 216 13.99 -14.18 13.62
CA LYS A 216 15.23 -13.63 14.16
C LYS A 216 15.25 -12.11 14.11
N HIS A 217 15.83 -11.52 15.14
CA HIS A 217 15.87 -10.06 15.34
C HIS A 217 16.48 -9.31 14.13
N VAL A 218 17.44 -9.91 13.41
CA VAL A 218 18.11 -9.28 12.26
C VAL A 218 17.12 -8.81 11.19
N TYR A 219 16.13 -9.63 10.84
CA TYR A 219 15.12 -9.26 9.81
C TYR A 219 14.27 -8.08 10.27
N ARG A 220 13.82 -8.08 11.53
CA ARG A 220 13.06 -6.96 12.12
C ARG A 220 13.91 -5.68 12.19
N LYS A 221 15.17 -5.80 12.62
CA LYS A 221 16.12 -4.68 12.68
C LYS A 221 16.37 -4.06 11.29
N LEU A 222 16.60 -4.87 10.27
CA LEU A 222 16.78 -4.39 8.90
C LEU A 222 15.51 -3.71 8.36
N LYS A 223 14.33 -4.28 8.63
CA LYS A 223 13.04 -3.69 8.25
C LYS A 223 12.81 -2.35 8.94
N TRP A 224 13.10 -2.26 10.24
CA TRP A 224 12.99 -1.03 11.03
C TRP A 224 13.95 0.03 10.53
N ASN A 225 15.23 -0.29 10.33
CA ASN A 225 16.21 0.64 9.81
C ASN A 225 15.82 1.18 8.42
N ARG A 226 15.27 0.34 7.56
CA ARG A 226 14.74 0.75 6.24
C ARG A 226 13.59 1.76 6.40
N PHE A 227 12.69 1.52 7.33
CA PHE A 227 11.58 2.44 7.63
C PHE A 227 12.10 3.80 8.10
N ILE A 228 13.00 3.83 9.10
CA ILE A 228 13.59 5.07 9.61
C ILE A 228 14.36 5.83 8.51
N ASN A 229 15.21 5.14 7.74
CA ASN A 229 15.96 5.78 6.67
C ASN A 229 15.05 6.34 5.57
N LYS A 230 13.94 5.65 5.28
CA LYS A 230 12.93 6.16 4.36
C LYS A 230 12.33 7.47 4.87
N GLN A 231 11.94 7.53 6.14
CA GLN A 231 11.40 8.76 6.73
C GLN A 231 12.43 9.90 6.70
N LYS A 232 13.70 9.62 7.06
CA LYS A 232 14.79 10.61 7.00
C LYS A 232 14.99 11.15 5.58
N SER A 233 15.01 10.27 4.57
CA SER A 233 15.15 10.68 3.17
C SER A 233 13.97 11.54 2.70
N GLU A 234 12.73 11.15 3.04
CA GLU A 234 11.52 11.90 2.71
C GLU A 234 11.51 13.29 3.40
N SER A 235 11.89 13.38 4.67
CA SER A 235 11.98 14.65 5.41
C SER A 235 13.08 15.56 4.83
N LYS A 236 14.24 15.00 4.50
CA LYS A 236 15.33 15.74 3.86
C LYS A 236 14.93 16.28 2.49
N MET A 237 14.22 15.46 1.71
CA MET A 237 13.68 15.88 0.39
C MET A 237 12.76 17.09 0.55
N ILE A 238 11.80 17.06 1.48
CA ILE A 238 10.88 18.18 1.72
C ILE A 238 11.62 19.42 2.19
N LYS A 239 12.57 19.29 3.13
CA LYS A 239 13.38 20.42 3.60
C LYS A 239 14.20 21.06 2.48
N ASN A 240 14.81 20.25 1.62
CA ASN A 240 15.57 20.76 0.47
C ASN A 240 14.65 21.44 -0.54
N PHE A 241 13.45 20.90 -0.77
CA PHE A 241 12.44 21.53 -1.61
C PHE A 241 12.04 22.91 -1.07
N GLU A 242 11.77 23.02 0.25
CA GLU A 242 11.44 24.26 0.92
C GLU A 242 12.59 25.30 0.81
N ASN A 243 13.83 24.85 1.00
CA ASN A 243 15.00 25.72 0.85
C ASN A 243 15.16 26.26 -0.58
N SER A 244 14.78 25.48 -1.60
CA SER A 244 14.89 25.88 -3.01
C SER A 244 13.76 26.80 -3.48
N PHE A 245 12.55 26.60 -3.02
CA PHE A 245 11.35 27.24 -3.58
C PHE A 245 10.55 28.08 -2.58
N GLY A 246 10.98 28.11 -1.33
CA GLY A 246 10.34 28.88 -0.28
C GLY A 246 9.22 28.14 0.46
N ASN A 247 8.61 28.87 1.40
CA ASN A 247 7.68 28.29 2.34
C ASN A 247 6.29 28.01 1.74
N VAL A 248 5.50 27.23 2.48
CA VAL A 248 4.16 26.75 2.10
C VAL A 248 3.12 27.84 1.82
N LYS A 249 3.29 29.06 2.41
CA LYS A 249 2.34 30.17 2.24
C LYS A 249 2.44 30.80 0.87
N ASN A 250 3.66 30.88 0.34
CA ASN A 250 3.97 31.64 -0.87
C ASN A 250 4.21 30.76 -2.10
N THR A 251 4.15 29.42 -1.95
CA THR A 251 4.46 28.49 -3.03
C THR A 251 3.27 27.57 -3.31
N ILE A 252 2.92 27.44 -4.58
CA ILE A 252 1.93 26.50 -5.11
C ILE A 252 2.69 25.41 -5.87
N VAL A 253 2.27 24.17 -5.69
CA VAL A 253 2.91 23.02 -6.32
C VAL A 253 1.97 22.40 -7.35
N ILE A 254 2.45 22.24 -8.58
CA ILE A 254 1.74 21.60 -9.68
C ILE A 254 2.51 20.34 -10.04
N VAL A 255 1.86 19.20 -9.92
CA VAL A 255 2.48 17.88 -10.12
C VAL A 255 1.86 17.18 -11.31
N GLY A 256 2.66 16.68 -12.21
CA GLY A 256 2.22 15.81 -13.28
C GLY A 256 1.49 14.57 -12.77
N ASP A 257 0.50 14.10 -13.50
CA ASP A 257 -0.36 12.98 -13.07
C ASP A 257 0.21 11.59 -13.38
N TYR A 258 1.50 11.51 -13.70
CA TYR A 258 2.21 10.26 -14.00
C TYR A 258 2.23 9.32 -12.79
N ASP A 259 1.18 8.54 -12.62
CA ASP A 259 1.10 7.53 -11.55
C ASP A 259 0.69 6.12 -12.01
N LYS A 260 0.34 5.97 -13.31
CA LYS A 260 -0.22 4.73 -13.86
C LYS A 260 0.77 3.84 -14.60
N GLY A 261 1.96 4.35 -14.95
CA GLY A 261 2.83 3.70 -15.95
C GLY A 261 3.56 2.44 -15.50
N ASN A 262 3.73 2.18 -14.19
CA ASN A 262 4.77 1.25 -13.73
C ASN A 262 4.31 0.01 -12.98
N ASN A 263 3.03 -0.18 -12.77
CA ASN A 263 2.52 -1.36 -12.07
C ASN A 263 2.80 -2.68 -12.81
N HIS A 264 3.32 -2.62 -14.04
CA HIS A 264 3.50 -3.77 -14.91
C HIS A 264 4.95 -4.01 -15.37
N MET A 265 5.91 -3.14 -15.03
CA MET A 265 7.32 -3.36 -15.39
C MET A 265 8.00 -4.27 -14.39
N ARG A 266 8.20 -5.54 -14.78
CA ARG A 266 8.93 -6.51 -13.96
C ARG A 266 10.33 -6.03 -13.63
N GLY A 267 10.69 -6.04 -12.34
CA GLY A 267 12.03 -5.67 -11.87
C GLY A 267 12.30 -4.17 -11.72
N LYS A 268 11.36 -3.29 -12.09
CA LYS A 268 11.48 -1.85 -11.84
C LYS A 268 10.70 -1.44 -10.59
N GLU A 269 11.27 -0.50 -9.84
CA GLU A 269 10.58 0.08 -8.69
C GLU A 269 9.39 0.93 -9.17
N PRO A 270 8.27 0.92 -8.44
CA PRO A 270 7.10 1.70 -8.82
C PRO A 270 7.36 3.21 -8.67
N CYS A 271 6.72 4.01 -9.49
CA CYS A 271 6.67 5.46 -9.30
C CYS A 271 6.02 5.80 -7.96
N ILE A 272 6.58 6.80 -7.26
CA ILE A 272 6.09 7.22 -5.94
C ILE A 272 5.35 8.55 -5.96
N THR A 273 4.83 8.98 -7.11
CA THR A 273 4.14 10.28 -7.29
C THR A 273 3.04 10.50 -6.26
N LYS A 274 2.19 9.50 -6.02
CA LYS A 274 1.15 9.56 -4.96
C LYS A 274 1.73 9.83 -3.58
N ARG A 275 2.88 9.23 -3.26
CA ARG A 275 3.56 9.45 -1.97
C ARG A 275 4.15 10.85 -1.89
N ILE A 276 4.72 11.36 -2.96
CA ILE A 276 5.28 12.71 -3.03
C ILE A 276 4.18 13.75 -2.83
N ARG A 277 3.06 13.64 -3.55
CA ARG A 277 1.88 14.50 -3.36
C ARG A 277 1.40 14.50 -1.91
N TYR A 278 1.29 13.31 -1.31
CA TYR A 278 0.90 13.17 0.09
C TYR A 278 1.87 13.89 1.04
N LEU A 279 3.18 13.78 0.81
CA LEU A 279 4.20 14.43 1.65
C LEU A 279 4.13 15.95 1.52
N LEU A 280 4.00 16.48 0.32
CA LEU A 280 3.88 17.92 0.05
C LEU A 280 2.60 18.50 0.70
N LYS A 281 1.46 17.83 0.53
CA LYS A 281 0.19 18.22 1.18
C LYS A 281 0.28 18.18 2.71
N ASN A 282 0.88 17.13 3.27
CA ASN A 282 1.04 17.03 4.73
C ASN A 282 1.97 18.09 5.30
N HIS A 283 2.94 18.56 4.51
CA HIS A 283 3.80 19.68 4.90
C HIS A 283 3.08 21.03 4.79
N GLY A 284 1.94 21.09 4.10
CA GLY A 284 1.08 22.25 3.99
C GLY A 284 1.06 22.93 2.61
N TYR A 285 1.80 22.41 1.62
CA TYR A 285 1.78 22.98 0.28
C TYR A 285 0.42 22.78 -0.40
N LYS A 286 -0.10 23.83 -1.03
CA LYS A 286 -1.23 23.74 -1.96
C LYS A 286 -0.77 22.99 -3.20
N THR A 287 -1.25 21.76 -3.38
CA THR A 287 -0.78 20.86 -4.43
C THR A 287 -1.91 20.56 -5.40
N TYR A 288 -1.67 20.75 -6.68
CA TYR A 288 -2.57 20.46 -7.80
C TYR A 288 -1.96 19.42 -8.74
N LEU A 289 -2.79 18.79 -9.55
CA LEU A 289 -2.36 17.95 -10.65
C LEU A 289 -2.42 18.74 -11.97
N ILE A 290 -1.60 18.31 -12.91
CA ILE A 290 -1.71 18.69 -14.32
C ILE A 290 -1.77 17.44 -15.17
N ASN A 291 -2.62 17.47 -16.22
CA ASN A 291 -2.70 16.36 -17.15
C ASN A 291 -1.45 16.37 -18.07
N GLU A 292 -0.69 15.26 -18.06
CA GLU A 292 0.52 15.10 -18.90
C GLU A 292 0.21 14.52 -20.29
N TYR A 293 -1.05 14.28 -20.63
CA TYR A 293 -1.41 13.68 -21.92
C TYR A 293 -0.97 14.60 -23.07
N CYS A 294 -0.12 14.08 -23.94
CA CYS A 294 0.42 14.77 -25.12
C CYS A 294 1.26 16.04 -24.87
N THR A 295 1.69 16.33 -23.65
CA THR A 295 2.49 17.54 -23.35
C THR A 295 3.81 17.58 -24.10
N SER A 296 4.44 16.42 -24.39
CA SER A 296 5.67 16.32 -25.19
C SER A 296 5.46 16.44 -26.71
N LYS A 297 4.22 16.45 -27.19
CA LYS A 297 3.87 16.57 -28.62
C LYS A 297 3.42 17.97 -29.02
N ILE A 298 3.17 18.85 -28.05
CA ILE A 298 2.69 20.18 -28.28
C ILE A 298 3.90 21.13 -28.31
N ASP A 299 4.16 21.69 -29.48
CA ASP A 299 5.22 22.68 -29.64
C ASP A 299 4.83 23.97 -28.89
N LYS A 300 5.82 24.63 -28.24
CA LYS A 300 5.58 25.87 -27.47
C LYS A 300 4.88 26.98 -28.26
N ILE A 301 5.03 26.97 -29.58
CA ILE A 301 4.43 27.94 -30.51
C ILE A 301 2.91 27.72 -30.67
N GLN A 302 2.42 26.47 -30.59
CA GLN A 302 0.99 26.15 -30.75
C GLN A 302 0.12 26.47 -29.52
N VAL A 303 0.74 26.60 -28.33
CA VAL A 303 0.00 26.95 -27.10
C VAL A 303 -0.42 28.42 -27.12
N VAL A 304 0.37 29.28 -27.72
CA VAL A 304 0.06 30.74 -27.82
C VAL A 304 -1.04 31.03 -28.83
N SER A 305 -1.19 30.21 -29.89
CA SER A 305 -2.19 30.41 -30.93
C SER A 305 -3.61 29.90 -30.61
N ARG A 306 -3.79 29.19 -29.47
CA ARG A 306 -5.12 28.69 -29.01
C ARG A 306 -5.75 29.53 -27.91
N GLN A 307 -5.13 30.66 -27.52
CA GLN A 307 -5.66 31.60 -26.53
C GLN A 307 -6.20 32.90 -27.14
N PHE A 308 -6.39 32.95 -28.47
CA PHE A 308 -7.06 34.06 -29.16
C PHE A 308 -8.21 33.53 -30.02
#